data_644ddfa3d742ea4bb5352b675c82dc3f
#
_entry.id   644ddfa3d742ea4bb5352b675c82dc3f
#
_cell.length_a   1.000
_cell.length_b   1.000
_cell.length_c   1.000
_cell.angle_alpha   90.00
_cell.angle_beta   90.00
_cell.angle_gamma   90.00
#
_symmetry.space_group_name_H-M   'P 1'
#
loop_
_entity.id
_entity.type
_entity.pdbx_description
1 polymer ?
#
loop_
_entity_poly.entity_id
_entity_poly.type
_entity_poly.pdbx_seq_one_letter_code
_entity_poly.pdbx_strand_id
1 'polypeptide(L)'
;KIKEGKWKETARKYDFRGRCILERDALGNESLKEYEANRAYPSRVITPKGEETAYGYDTVGRRLSISNTYGTVELAYNSRNFVTSRIDGEGYTTCRFYDRMGNLTTYYPPVQWEKKESGYEYRHDFLERVVDTISPLQEHHRVFRNFDGDITSRIHPVSYALKGDEGEGTRYEYDSDGNCIRILYPDGGVERRFYDADGNMIKQVQPESYDADSDDGNGYRYAYDACGRMTEVQDPEGNILHTYEYNGHGQILREVDGEGKEVLYTYNDLGWKIREQIKVQETDPALYRAIAYTYDSQGNKVEEAYGQQEVERDGEPDGWHRIQFSYDKNNHLNVVKDDFGAKMRYDYDCLGNVTLEERVIADGVHSVIHYAYNKNGWLVQRTEEIQGNGPVQAAVTRYAYDANGNLTKITTPKGSEIHRSYDADDRLTEERVLDRKNGIDRRVQYAYDAAGNVLKQAILGTDGECLESSTRYDLKDRATHRTNPAGGVTRYLYDRNDRLRKEISPYGYEP
;
A
#
# COMPACT_ATOMS: atom_id res chain seq x y z
N LYS A 1 0.67 27.99 16.81
CA LYS A 1 0.48 29.41 16.42
C LYS A 1 1.67 29.82 15.57
N ILE A 2 1.50 29.93 14.24
CA ILE A 2 2.40 30.74 13.43
C ILE A 2 2.19 32.15 14.00
N LYS A 3 3.22 32.72 14.63
CA LYS A 3 3.16 34.10 15.06
C LYS A 3 2.81 34.95 13.84
N GLU A 4 1.72 35.67 13.90
CA GLU A 4 1.34 36.66 12.89
C GLU A 4 2.58 37.44 12.44
N GLY A 5 2.85 37.42 11.12
CA GLY A 5 3.92 38.23 10.50
C GLY A 5 5.19 37.48 10.06
N LYS A 6 5.32 36.14 10.17
CA LYS A 6 6.44 35.44 9.54
C LYS A 6 5.98 34.76 8.24
N TRP A 7 6.41 35.31 7.12
CA TRP A 7 6.27 34.70 5.81
C TRP A 7 7.06 33.41 5.72
N LYS A 8 6.49 32.37 5.02
CA LYS A 8 7.26 31.20 4.61
C LYS A 8 8.22 31.64 3.51
N GLU A 9 9.51 31.59 3.78
CA GLU A 9 10.52 31.97 2.82
C GLU A 9 11.27 30.74 2.34
N THR A 10 11.11 30.41 1.07
CA THR A 10 11.94 29.45 0.35
C THR A 10 12.85 30.21 -0.59
N ALA A 11 14.10 29.80 -0.73
CA ALA A 11 15.06 30.48 -1.60
C ALA A 11 15.65 29.50 -2.62
N ARG A 12 15.88 30.01 -3.84
CA ARG A 12 16.59 29.29 -4.89
C ARG A 12 17.70 30.15 -5.46
N LYS A 13 18.85 29.49 -5.68
CA LYS A 13 19.95 30.12 -6.44
C LYS A 13 20.10 29.42 -7.78
N TYR A 14 20.42 30.18 -8.79
CA TYR A 14 20.57 29.71 -10.14
C TYR A 14 21.96 30.03 -10.67
N ASP A 15 22.50 29.19 -11.55
CA ASP A 15 23.71 29.53 -12.30
C ASP A 15 23.37 30.47 -13.47
N PHE A 16 24.43 30.88 -14.22
CA PHE A 16 24.29 31.80 -15.37
C PHE A 16 23.43 31.23 -16.52
N ARG A 17 23.12 29.92 -16.52
CA ARG A 17 22.23 29.25 -17.49
C ARG A 17 20.80 29.08 -16.98
N GLY A 18 20.48 29.60 -15.81
CA GLY A 18 19.15 29.45 -15.19
C GLY A 18 18.89 28.09 -14.56
N ARG A 19 19.91 27.24 -14.32
CA ARG A 19 19.77 25.95 -13.65
C ARG A 19 19.83 26.16 -12.15
N CYS A 20 18.89 25.57 -11.40
CA CYS A 20 18.84 25.69 -9.94
C CYS A 20 20.00 24.90 -9.31
N ILE A 21 20.93 25.62 -8.64
CA ILE A 21 22.11 25.04 -7.98
C ILE A 21 21.97 24.91 -6.47
N LEU A 22 21.01 25.63 -5.86
CA LEU A 22 20.71 25.55 -4.44
C LEU A 22 19.22 25.79 -4.23
N GLU A 23 18.62 24.96 -3.41
CA GLU A 23 17.27 25.14 -2.88
C GLU A 23 17.32 25.18 -1.36
N ARG A 24 16.73 26.23 -0.76
CA ARG A 24 16.55 26.37 0.68
C ARG A 24 15.07 26.29 1.00
N ASP A 25 14.72 25.38 1.89
CA ASP A 25 13.34 25.20 2.35
C ASP A 25 12.93 26.27 3.40
N ALA A 26 11.67 26.20 3.85
CA ALA A 26 11.11 27.14 4.81
C ALA A 26 11.68 27.00 6.24
N LEU A 27 12.41 25.93 6.54
CA LEU A 27 13.14 25.70 7.79
C LEU A 27 14.61 26.12 7.68
N GLY A 28 15.07 26.51 6.47
CA GLY A 28 16.44 26.93 6.21
C GLY A 28 17.39 25.81 5.81
N ASN A 29 16.89 24.58 5.59
CA ASN A 29 17.70 23.45 5.11
C ASN A 29 18.03 23.62 3.62
N GLU A 30 19.27 23.35 3.24
CA GLU A 30 19.78 23.58 1.88
C GLU A 30 20.09 22.27 1.17
N SER A 31 19.55 22.11 -0.05
CA SER A 31 19.92 21.08 -1.02
C SER A 31 20.76 21.70 -2.13
N LEU A 32 21.82 21.03 -2.54
CA LEU A 32 22.73 21.48 -3.62
C LEU A 32 22.56 20.61 -4.84
N LYS A 33 22.67 21.22 -6.04
CA LYS A 33 22.67 20.54 -7.34
C LYS A 33 23.88 20.98 -8.15
N GLU A 34 24.66 20.01 -8.61
CA GLU A 34 25.81 20.26 -9.48
C GLU A 34 25.47 19.80 -10.90
N TYR A 35 26.03 20.46 -11.90
CA TYR A 35 25.75 20.21 -13.30
C TYR A 35 27.05 20.19 -14.12
N GLU A 36 27.12 19.26 -15.05
CA GLU A 36 28.13 19.34 -16.10
C GLU A 36 27.90 20.55 -17.02
N ALA A 37 28.99 21.10 -17.58
CA ALA A 37 28.96 22.37 -18.30
C ALA A 37 27.88 22.46 -19.39
N ASN A 38 27.62 21.38 -20.11
CA ASN A 38 26.72 21.36 -21.27
C ASN A 38 25.40 20.58 -21.04
N ARG A 39 25.04 20.25 -19.78
CA ARG A 39 23.85 19.47 -19.47
C ARG A 39 22.79 20.28 -18.72
N ALA A 40 21.52 20.01 -19.03
CA ALA A 40 20.38 20.60 -18.34
C ALA A 40 20.01 19.86 -17.04
N TYR A 41 20.46 18.62 -16.88
CA TYR A 41 20.15 17.77 -15.73
C TYR A 41 21.29 17.75 -14.72
N PRO A 42 21.02 17.64 -13.39
CA PRO A 42 22.08 17.61 -12.40
C PRO A 42 22.90 16.31 -12.52
N SER A 43 24.21 16.43 -12.48
CA SER A 43 25.14 15.30 -12.38
C SER A 43 25.30 14.81 -10.95
N ARG A 44 24.97 15.68 -9.96
CA ARG A 44 25.04 15.37 -8.52
C ARG A 44 24.02 16.18 -7.75
N VAL A 45 23.40 15.54 -6.79
CA VAL A 45 22.48 16.18 -5.81
C VAL A 45 22.97 15.84 -4.41
N ILE A 46 23.00 16.86 -3.53
CA ILE A 46 23.41 16.74 -2.13
C ILE A 46 22.23 17.16 -1.28
N THR A 47 21.78 16.28 -0.38
CA THR A 47 20.68 16.55 0.54
C THR A 47 21.12 17.50 1.67
N PRO A 48 20.18 18.07 2.45
CA PRO A 48 20.53 18.90 3.61
C PRO A 48 21.35 18.18 4.71
N LYS A 49 21.33 16.85 4.74
CA LYS A 49 22.19 16.03 5.62
C LYS A 49 23.56 15.78 5.02
N GLY A 50 23.82 16.19 3.78
CA GLY A 50 25.09 15.98 3.09
C GLY A 50 25.17 14.65 2.34
N GLU A 51 24.07 13.94 2.17
CA GLU A 51 24.02 12.68 1.41
C GLU A 51 24.04 12.98 -0.08
N GLU A 52 24.81 12.22 -0.82
CA GLU A 52 25.11 12.47 -2.22
C GLU A 52 24.50 11.41 -3.15
N THR A 53 23.88 11.89 -4.23
CA THR A 53 23.45 11.04 -5.35
C THR A 53 24.06 11.58 -6.63
N ALA A 54 24.85 10.76 -7.34
CA ALA A 54 25.43 11.08 -8.63
C ALA A 54 24.65 10.42 -9.77
N TYR A 55 24.59 11.10 -10.91
CA TYR A 55 23.85 10.67 -12.10
C TYR A 55 24.78 10.67 -13.31
N GLY A 56 24.83 9.53 -14.02
CA GLY A 56 25.49 9.40 -15.32
C GLY A 56 24.49 9.51 -16.47
N TYR A 57 24.91 10.13 -17.56
CA TYR A 57 24.05 10.32 -18.73
C TYR A 57 24.81 10.00 -20.02
N ASP A 58 24.11 9.55 -21.05
CA ASP A 58 24.68 9.44 -22.40
C ASP A 58 24.71 10.79 -23.11
N THR A 59 25.17 10.77 -24.35
CA THR A 59 25.34 11.96 -25.19
C THR A 59 24.03 12.65 -25.56
N VAL A 60 22.90 11.93 -25.53
CA VAL A 60 21.56 12.50 -25.81
C VAL A 60 20.78 12.87 -24.55
N GLY A 61 21.36 12.68 -23.34
CA GLY A 61 20.79 13.09 -22.06
C GLY A 61 19.95 12.04 -21.36
N ARG A 62 19.98 10.76 -21.80
CA ARG A 62 19.32 9.67 -21.09
C ARG A 62 20.15 9.26 -19.88
N ARG A 63 19.51 8.97 -18.78
CA ARG A 63 20.18 8.57 -17.53
C ARG A 63 20.69 7.14 -17.65
N LEU A 64 22.02 6.95 -17.61
CA LEU A 64 22.66 5.64 -17.64
C LEU A 64 22.92 5.07 -16.26
N SER A 65 23.14 5.92 -15.24
CA SER A 65 23.41 5.45 -13.89
C SER A 65 22.88 6.39 -12.82
N ILE A 66 22.60 5.81 -11.65
CA ILE A 66 22.28 6.49 -10.40
C ILE A 66 23.17 5.85 -9.33
N SER A 67 24.06 6.63 -8.73
CA SER A 67 25.01 6.15 -7.72
C SER A 67 24.85 6.89 -6.41
N ASN A 68 24.83 6.17 -5.32
CA ASN A 68 24.83 6.70 -3.95
C ASN A 68 25.71 5.80 -3.04
N THR A 69 25.67 5.99 -1.73
CA THR A 69 26.45 5.20 -0.76
C THR A 69 26.11 3.71 -0.77
N TYR A 70 24.92 3.32 -1.24
CA TYR A 70 24.51 1.91 -1.33
C TYR A 70 25.01 1.21 -2.60
N GLY A 71 25.22 1.94 -3.67
CA GLY A 71 25.72 1.35 -4.92
C GLY A 71 25.27 2.12 -6.15
N THR A 72 25.35 1.46 -7.28
CA THR A 72 25.00 2.02 -8.58
C THR A 72 23.90 1.20 -9.23
N VAL A 73 22.85 1.89 -9.66
CA VAL A 73 21.83 1.34 -10.57
C VAL A 73 22.21 1.73 -11.98
N GLU A 74 22.25 0.79 -12.91
CA GLU A 74 22.54 1.03 -14.32
C GLU A 74 21.32 0.82 -15.20
N LEU A 75 21.19 1.62 -16.25
CA LEU A 75 20.08 1.59 -17.21
C LEU A 75 20.61 1.50 -18.63
N ALA A 76 20.03 0.61 -19.44
CA ALA A 76 20.27 0.56 -20.88
C ALA A 76 18.98 0.86 -21.64
N TYR A 77 19.15 1.40 -22.86
CA TYR A 77 18.04 1.86 -23.68
C TYR A 77 18.16 1.34 -25.11
N ASN A 78 17.03 1.14 -25.77
CA ASN A 78 17.00 0.96 -27.21
C ASN A 78 17.09 2.30 -27.95
N SER A 79 17.13 2.24 -29.30
CA SER A 79 17.17 3.42 -30.16
C SER A 79 15.94 4.35 -30.07
N ARG A 80 14.86 3.89 -29.46
CA ARG A 80 13.60 4.64 -29.24
C ARG A 80 13.47 5.20 -27.83
N ASN A 81 14.54 5.16 -27.02
CA ASN A 81 14.60 5.64 -25.64
C ASN A 81 13.78 4.82 -24.61
N PHE A 82 13.38 3.59 -24.92
CA PHE A 82 12.77 2.70 -23.92
C PHE A 82 13.87 1.97 -23.15
N VAL A 83 13.69 1.84 -21.82
CA VAL A 83 14.61 1.09 -20.95
C VAL A 83 14.50 -0.40 -21.26
N THR A 84 15.56 -0.99 -21.79
CA THR A 84 15.66 -2.43 -22.12
C THR A 84 16.21 -3.27 -20.99
N SER A 85 17.10 -2.71 -20.17
CA SER A 85 17.57 -3.39 -18.96
C SER A 85 17.84 -2.42 -17.83
N ARG A 86 17.71 -2.92 -16.61
CA ARG A 86 18.11 -2.25 -15.38
C ARG A 86 18.91 -3.22 -14.54
N ILE A 87 20.11 -2.82 -14.16
CA ILE A 87 20.93 -3.53 -13.17
C ILE A 87 20.79 -2.76 -11.85
N ASP A 88 20.40 -3.42 -10.81
CA ASP A 88 20.21 -2.79 -9.50
C ASP A 88 21.50 -2.75 -8.68
N GLY A 89 21.42 -2.21 -7.44
CA GLY A 89 22.58 -2.03 -6.57
C GLY A 89 23.30 -3.32 -6.18
N GLU A 90 22.59 -4.46 -6.14
CA GLU A 90 23.14 -5.80 -5.88
C GLU A 90 23.67 -6.48 -7.14
N GLY A 91 23.42 -5.91 -8.32
CA GLY A 91 23.85 -6.45 -9.61
C GLY A 91 22.79 -7.32 -10.31
N TYR A 92 21.58 -7.39 -9.77
CA TYR A 92 20.50 -8.15 -10.40
C TYR A 92 19.93 -7.42 -11.60
N THR A 93 19.65 -8.15 -12.67
CA THR A 93 19.23 -7.59 -13.96
C THR A 93 17.76 -7.86 -14.23
N THR A 94 17.00 -6.82 -14.50
CA THR A 94 15.67 -6.92 -15.13
C THR A 94 15.78 -6.60 -16.61
N CYS A 95 15.01 -7.30 -17.47
CA CYS A 95 14.97 -7.03 -18.90
C CYS A 95 13.58 -6.76 -19.43
N ARG A 96 13.47 -5.91 -20.46
CA ARG A 96 12.24 -5.50 -21.11
C ARG A 96 12.38 -5.53 -22.62
N PHE A 97 11.37 -6.08 -23.27
CA PHE A 97 11.30 -6.14 -24.74
C PHE A 97 10.07 -5.39 -25.22
N TYR A 98 10.20 -4.77 -26.37
CA TYR A 98 9.17 -3.90 -26.93
C TYR A 98 8.92 -4.25 -28.39
N ASP A 99 7.70 -4.09 -28.84
CA ASP A 99 7.34 -4.22 -30.25
C ASP A 99 7.80 -3.00 -31.07
N ARG A 100 7.42 -3.01 -32.38
CA ARG A 100 7.75 -1.89 -33.29
C ARG A 100 7.00 -0.60 -32.97
N MET A 101 5.88 -0.67 -32.25
CA MET A 101 5.10 0.50 -31.85
C MET A 101 5.63 1.12 -30.55
N GLY A 102 6.33 0.33 -29.75
CA GLY A 102 6.90 0.74 -28.46
C GLY A 102 6.16 0.16 -27.26
N ASN A 103 5.24 -0.76 -27.50
CA ASN A 103 4.52 -1.43 -26.43
C ASN A 103 5.41 -2.47 -25.77
N LEU A 104 5.38 -2.57 -24.44
CA LEU A 104 6.08 -3.60 -23.69
C LEU A 104 5.45 -4.96 -24.02
N THR A 105 6.23 -5.87 -24.60
CA THR A 105 5.79 -7.24 -24.93
C THR A 105 6.23 -8.27 -23.93
N THR A 106 7.40 -8.07 -23.31
CA THR A 106 7.91 -9.03 -22.33
C THR A 106 8.72 -8.33 -21.24
N TYR A 107 8.51 -8.74 -20.01
CA TYR A 107 9.26 -8.31 -18.83
C TYR A 107 9.82 -9.53 -18.10
N TYR A 108 11.12 -9.54 -17.90
CA TYR A 108 11.82 -10.56 -17.12
C TYR A 108 12.22 -9.98 -15.76
N PRO A 109 11.66 -10.45 -14.65
CA PRO A 109 12.23 -10.26 -13.33
C PRO A 109 13.63 -10.87 -13.22
N PRO A 110 14.45 -10.47 -12.24
CA PRO A 110 15.85 -10.93 -12.17
C PRO A 110 16.02 -12.45 -12.10
N VAL A 111 15.22 -13.15 -11.29
CA VAL A 111 15.31 -14.62 -11.16
C VAL A 111 15.02 -15.31 -12.48
N GLN A 112 13.95 -14.92 -13.18
CA GLN A 112 13.55 -15.49 -14.47
C GLN A 112 14.59 -15.18 -15.56
N TRP A 113 15.17 -13.96 -15.53
CA TRP A 113 16.23 -13.59 -16.46
C TRP A 113 17.50 -14.42 -16.26
N GLU A 114 17.97 -14.59 -15.02
CA GLU A 114 19.16 -15.38 -14.69
C GLU A 114 19.00 -16.86 -15.03
N LYS A 115 17.85 -17.43 -14.73
CA LYS A 115 17.54 -18.84 -15.00
C LYS A 115 17.15 -19.11 -16.45
N LYS A 116 16.92 -18.07 -17.26
CA LYS A 116 16.38 -18.15 -18.63
C LYS A 116 15.01 -18.86 -18.68
N GLU A 117 14.20 -18.62 -17.67
CA GLU A 117 12.82 -19.05 -17.59
C GLU A 117 11.88 -18.04 -18.26
N SER A 118 10.58 -18.33 -18.35
CA SER A 118 9.57 -17.41 -18.88
C SER A 118 9.46 -16.15 -18.03
N GLY A 119 9.28 -15.00 -18.67
CA GLY A 119 8.91 -13.76 -18.04
C GLY A 119 7.41 -13.48 -18.18
N TYR A 120 7.00 -12.29 -17.76
CA TYR A 120 5.66 -11.80 -18.06
C TYR A 120 5.55 -11.39 -19.52
N GLU A 121 4.46 -11.83 -20.19
CA GLU A 121 4.13 -11.44 -21.56
C GLU A 121 2.91 -10.54 -21.57
N TYR A 122 2.91 -9.54 -22.46
CA TYR A 122 1.80 -8.59 -22.62
C TYR A 122 1.31 -8.61 -24.06
N ARG A 123 0.02 -8.85 -24.26
CA ARG A 123 -0.63 -8.77 -25.57
C ARG A 123 -1.48 -7.51 -25.62
N HIS A 124 -1.43 -6.84 -26.76
CA HIS A 124 -2.11 -5.58 -26.99
C HIS A 124 -3.18 -5.72 -28.08
N ASP A 125 -4.23 -4.93 -27.99
CA ASP A 125 -5.17 -4.76 -29.09
C ASP A 125 -4.62 -3.79 -30.14
N PHE A 126 -5.41 -3.54 -31.18
CA PHE A 126 -5.02 -2.65 -32.28
C PHE A 126 -4.92 -1.16 -31.86
N LEU A 127 -5.42 -0.78 -30.68
CA LEU A 127 -5.26 0.54 -30.07
C LEU A 127 -4.13 0.58 -29.03
N GLU A 128 -3.22 -0.41 -29.07
CA GLU A 128 -2.02 -0.50 -28.21
C GLU A 128 -2.33 -0.66 -26.70
N ARG A 129 -3.55 -1.10 -26.33
CA ARG A 129 -3.96 -1.32 -24.95
C ARG A 129 -3.73 -2.77 -24.56
N VAL A 130 -3.20 -3.01 -23.36
CA VAL A 130 -3.00 -4.36 -22.82
C VAL A 130 -4.37 -5.04 -22.68
N VAL A 131 -4.52 -6.22 -23.29
CA VAL A 131 -5.73 -7.06 -23.23
C VAL A 131 -5.46 -8.44 -22.66
N ASP A 132 -4.20 -8.85 -22.53
CA ASP A 132 -3.82 -10.09 -21.87
C ASP A 132 -2.45 -9.92 -21.21
N THR A 133 -2.33 -10.26 -19.95
CA THR A 133 -1.06 -10.37 -19.22
C THR A 133 -0.87 -11.83 -18.88
N ILE A 134 0.22 -12.41 -19.37
CA ILE A 134 0.56 -13.81 -19.16
C ILE A 134 1.70 -13.87 -18.15
N SER A 135 1.51 -14.55 -17.04
CA SER A 135 2.51 -14.71 -16.00
C SER A 135 3.64 -15.67 -16.41
N PRO A 136 4.77 -15.70 -15.69
CA PRO A 136 5.82 -16.72 -15.89
C PRO A 136 5.31 -18.18 -15.81
N LEU A 137 4.25 -18.44 -15.06
CA LEU A 137 3.58 -19.74 -14.96
C LEU A 137 2.52 -20.00 -16.05
N GLN A 138 2.43 -19.10 -17.04
CA GLN A 138 1.46 -19.15 -18.14
C GLN A 138 0.00 -18.99 -17.66
N GLU A 139 -0.21 -18.24 -16.59
CA GLU A 139 -1.52 -17.85 -16.13
C GLU A 139 -1.96 -16.56 -16.82
N HIS A 140 -3.19 -16.52 -17.32
CA HIS A 140 -3.70 -15.44 -18.14
C HIS A 140 -4.63 -14.51 -17.36
N HIS A 141 -4.34 -13.22 -17.44
CA HIS A 141 -5.22 -12.13 -17.00
C HIS A 141 -5.82 -11.44 -18.23
N ARG A 142 -6.87 -12.05 -18.77
CA ARG A 142 -7.52 -11.67 -20.02
C ARG A 142 -8.64 -10.69 -19.79
N VAL A 143 -8.64 -9.56 -20.55
CA VAL A 143 -9.71 -8.56 -20.55
C VAL A 143 -10.17 -8.26 -21.97
N PHE A 144 -11.45 -7.91 -22.13
CA PHE A 144 -12.00 -7.34 -23.33
C PHE A 144 -12.34 -5.88 -23.09
N ARG A 145 -12.22 -5.06 -24.13
CA ARG A 145 -12.47 -3.63 -24.07
C ARG A 145 -13.38 -3.18 -25.19
N ASN A 146 -14.17 -2.12 -24.93
CA ASN A 146 -14.87 -1.39 -25.97
C ASN A 146 -13.90 -0.47 -26.73
N PHE A 147 -14.44 0.28 -27.72
CA PHE A 147 -13.65 1.23 -28.50
C PHE A 147 -13.09 2.37 -27.63
N ASP A 148 -13.84 2.83 -26.63
CA ASP A 148 -13.49 3.95 -25.76
C ASP A 148 -12.39 3.57 -24.74
N GLY A 149 -12.16 2.27 -24.55
CA GLY A 149 -11.08 1.76 -23.68
C GLY A 149 -11.58 1.09 -22.41
N ASP A 150 -12.88 1.14 -22.13
CA ASP A 150 -13.46 0.54 -20.93
C ASP A 150 -13.42 -0.97 -21.00
N ILE A 151 -13.18 -1.60 -19.87
CA ILE A 151 -13.19 -3.06 -19.75
C ILE A 151 -14.62 -3.56 -19.77
N THR A 152 -15.02 -4.27 -20.83
CA THR A 152 -16.36 -4.88 -20.95
C THR A 152 -16.44 -6.28 -20.36
N SER A 153 -15.31 -6.99 -20.29
CA SER A 153 -15.23 -8.30 -19.64
C SER A 153 -13.83 -8.56 -19.08
N ARG A 154 -13.77 -9.20 -17.93
CA ARG A 154 -12.55 -9.76 -17.33
C ARG A 154 -12.78 -11.25 -17.09
N ILE A 155 -12.07 -12.09 -17.82
CA ILE A 155 -12.17 -13.54 -17.64
C ILE A 155 -11.39 -13.96 -16.37
N HIS A 156 -12.00 -14.82 -15.57
CA HIS A 156 -11.34 -15.40 -14.41
C HIS A 156 -10.21 -16.33 -14.83
N PRO A 157 -8.97 -16.25 -14.28
CA PRO A 157 -7.82 -17.03 -14.75
C PRO A 157 -8.05 -18.54 -14.77
N VAL A 158 -8.72 -19.09 -13.76
CA VAL A 158 -9.08 -20.54 -13.72
C VAL A 158 -10.02 -20.89 -14.87
N SER A 159 -11.00 -20.03 -15.19
CA SER A 159 -11.93 -20.27 -16.28
C SER A 159 -11.23 -20.12 -17.65
N TYR A 160 -10.31 -19.16 -17.78
CA TYR A 160 -9.49 -19.02 -18.99
C TYR A 160 -8.63 -20.26 -19.25
N ALA A 161 -8.00 -20.83 -18.22
CA ALA A 161 -7.20 -22.05 -18.35
C ALA A 161 -8.00 -23.25 -18.91
N LEU A 162 -9.33 -23.26 -18.69
CA LEU A 162 -10.22 -24.33 -19.14
C LEU A 162 -10.85 -24.05 -20.52
N LYS A 163 -11.21 -22.79 -20.79
CA LYS A 163 -12.08 -22.40 -21.92
C LYS A 163 -11.48 -21.30 -22.82
N GLY A 164 -10.31 -20.77 -22.48
CA GLY A 164 -9.69 -19.65 -23.19
C GLY A 164 -10.57 -18.39 -23.17
N ASP A 165 -10.68 -17.70 -24.29
CA ASP A 165 -11.47 -16.47 -24.44
C ASP A 165 -13.01 -16.69 -24.23
N GLU A 166 -13.48 -17.93 -24.22
CA GLU A 166 -14.88 -18.29 -23.89
C GLU A 166 -15.09 -18.52 -22.38
N GLY A 167 -14.06 -18.26 -21.57
CA GLY A 167 -14.08 -18.40 -20.11
C GLY A 167 -15.08 -17.47 -19.46
N GLU A 168 -15.55 -17.89 -18.29
CA GLU A 168 -16.47 -17.11 -17.45
C GLU A 168 -15.67 -16.08 -16.62
N GLY A 169 -16.32 -14.95 -16.32
CA GLY A 169 -15.72 -13.88 -15.52
C GLY A 169 -16.72 -12.76 -15.28
N THR A 170 -16.22 -11.61 -14.87
CA THR A 170 -17.04 -10.42 -14.59
C THR A 170 -17.23 -9.61 -15.87
N ARG A 171 -18.46 -9.17 -16.16
CA ARG A 171 -18.82 -8.31 -17.29
C ARG A 171 -19.27 -6.95 -16.80
N TYR A 172 -19.01 -5.93 -17.62
CA TYR A 172 -19.31 -4.54 -17.30
C TYR A 172 -20.07 -3.89 -18.46
N GLU A 173 -21.10 -3.13 -18.13
CA GLU A 173 -21.87 -2.34 -19.08
C GLU A 173 -21.75 -0.86 -18.72
N TYR A 174 -21.67 -0.02 -19.74
CA TYR A 174 -21.46 1.43 -19.60
C TYR A 174 -22.55 2.19 -20.31
N ASP A 175 -22.86 3.39 -19.83
CA ASP A 175 -23.70 4.36 -20.55
C ASP A 175 -22.88 5.12 -21.62
N SER A 176 -23.53 6.06 -22.30
CA SER A 176 -22.89 6.88 -23.33
C SER A 176 -21.83 7.84 -22.80
N ASP A 177 -21.86 8.14 -21.52
CA ASP A 177 -20.92 9.07 -20.86
C ASP A 177 -19.73 8.33 -20.24
N GLY A 178 -19.69 6.98 -20.37
CA GLY A 178 -18.62 6.13 -19.87
C GLY A 178 -18.80 5.71 -18.40
N ASN A 179 -19.94 5.95 -17.78
CA ASN A 179 -20.21 5.50 -16.43
C ASN A 179 -20.54 4.00 -16.43
N CYS A 180 -19.91 3.22 -15.54
CA CYS A 180 -20.22 1.80 -15.38
C CYS A 180 -21.58 1.63 -14.71
N ILE A 181 -22.62 1.31 -15.50
CA ILE A 181 -24.01 1.22 -15.03
C ILE A 181 -24.40 -0.16 -14.52
N ARG A 182 -23.69 -1.24 -14.93
CA ARG A 182 -23.99 -2.61 -14.52
C ARG A 182 -22.73 -3.46 -14.45
N ILE A 183 -22.66 -4.30 -13.43
CA ILE A 183 -21.63 -5.33 -13.26
C ILE A 183 -22.33 -6.68 -13.12
N LEU A 184 -22.00 -7.63 -13.99
CA LEU A 184 -22.51 -8.99 -13.97
C LEU A 184 -21.41 -9.92 -13.49
N TYR A 185 -21.64 -10.56 -12.37
CA TYR A 185 -20.71 -11.48 -11.74
C TYR A 185 -20.86 -12.91 -12.26
N PRO A 186 -19.79 -13.76 -12.16
CA PRO A 186 -19.84 -15.14 -12.66
C PRO A 186 -20.92 -16.03 -12.00
N ASP A 187 -21.34 -15.71 -10.77
CA ASP A 187 -22.40 -16.40 -10.04
C ASP A 187 -23.83 -15.95 -10.43
N GLY A 188 -23.93 -15.07 -11.42
CA GLY A 188 -25.20 -14.48 -11.90
C GLY A 188 -25.68 -13.30 -11.06
N GLY A 189 -24.92 -12.85 -10.08
CA GLY A 189 -25.20 -11.59 -9.35
C GLY A 189 -25.08 -10.38 -10.27
N VAL A 190 -25.95 -9.39 -10.09
CA VAL A 190 -25.93 -8.13 -10.84
C VAL A 190 -25.86 -6.96 -9.87
N GLU A 191 -24.85 -6.12 -10.01
CA GLU A 191 -24.78 -4.80 -9.36
C GLU A 191 -25.26 -3.73 -10.35
N ARG A 192 -26.19 -2.89 -9.95
CA ARG A 192 -26.74 -1.81 -10.77
C ARG A 192 -26.38 -0.45 -10.17
N ARG A 193 -25.90 0.46 -11.01
CA ARG A 193 -25.50 1.82 -10.61
C ARG A 193 -26.26 2.84 -11.42
N PHE A 194 -26.62 3.93 -10.77
CA PHE A 194 -27.33 5.06 -11.38
C PHE A 194 -26.54 6.33 -11.13
N TYR A 195 -26.51 7.19 -12.11
CA TYR A 195 -25.74 8.44 -12.10
C TYR A 195 -26.64 9.63 -12.40
N ASP A 196 -26.27 10.81 -11.89
CA ASP A 196 -26.89 12.06 -12.29
C ASP A 196 -26.25 12.58 -13.60
N ALA A 197 -26.72 13.75 -14.06
CA ALA A 197 -26.22 14.37 -15.30
C ALA A 197 -24.76 14.87 -15.20
N ASP A 198 -24.23 15.01 -14.00
CA ASP A 198 -22.85 15.43 -13.74
C ASP A 198 -21.90 14.23 -13.57
N GLY A 199 -22.43 12.99 -13.67
CA GLY A 199 -21.67 11.75 -13.53
C GLY A 199 -21.45 11.30 -12.09
N ASN A 200 -22.14 11.90 -11.10
CA ASN A 200 -22.07 11.43 -9.73
C ASN A 200 -22.98 10.21 -9.53
N MET A 201 -22.49 9.16 -8.87
CA MET A 201 -23.28 7.97 -8.58
C MET A 201 -24.32 8.27 -7.48
N ILE A 202 -25.60 8.32 -7.86
CA ILE A 202 -26.70 8.64 -6.93
C ILE A 202 -27.33 7.41 -6.29
N LYS A 203 -27.16 6.20 -6.87
CA LYS A 203 -27.68 4.96 -6.30
C LYS A 203 -26.83 3.76 -6.71
N GLN A 204 -26.63 2.83 -5.80
CA GLN A 204 -25.98 1.54 -6.03
C GLN A 204 -26.84 0.43 -5.45
N VAL A 205 -27.32 -0.45 -6.32
CA VAL A 205 -28.10 -1.65 -5.96
C VAL A 205 -27.15 -2.84 -5.93
N GLN A 206 -27.04 -3.48 -4.78
CA GLN A 206 -26.20 -4.65 -4.61
C GLN A 206 -26.86 -5.91 -5.20
N PRO A 207 -26.08 -6.95 -5.56
CA PRO A 207 -26.58 -8.14 -6.24
C PRO A 207 -27.73 -8.90 -5.55
N GLU A 208 -27.78 -8.88 -4.21
CA GLU A 208 -28.86 -9.54 -3.44
C GLU A 208 -30.20 -8.78 -3.53
N SER A 209 -30.14 -7.46 -3.73
CA SER A 209 -31.30 -6.59 -3.78
C SER A 209 -31.76 -6.27 -5.22
N TYR A 210 -31.01 -6.74 -6.22
CA TYR A 210 -31.29 -6.47 -7.62
C TYR A 210 -32.52 -7.27 -8.10
N ASP A 211 -33.47 -6.58 -8.72
CA ASP A 211 -34.64 -7.13 -9.40
C ASP A 211 -34.46 -6.98 -10.90
N ALA A 212 -34.44 -8.13 -11.60
CA ALA A 212 -34.24 -8.18 -13.05
C ALA A 212 -35.44 -7.67 -13.85
N ASP A 213 -36.66 -7.72 -13.28
CA ASP A 213 -37.87 -7.29 -13.99
C ASP A 213 -37.97 -5.76 -14.08
N SER A 214 -37.49 -5.06 -13.04
CA SER A 214 -37.45 -3.60 -12.99
C SER A 214 -36.10 -3.01 -13.41
N ASP A 215 -35.05 -3.82 -13.56
CA ASP A 215 -33.64 -3.41 -13.70
C ASP A 215 -33.20 -2.44 -12.59
N ASP A 216 -33.69 -2.64 -11.37
CA ASP A 216 -33.47 -1.79 -10.20
C ASP A 216 -33.51 -2.63 -8.91
N GLY A 217 -33.74 -2.02 -7.77
CA GLY A 217 -33.87 -2.63 -6.45
C GLY A 217 -33.62 -1.65 -5.32
N ASN A 218 -33.71 -2.13 -4.09
CA ASN A 218 -33.27 -1.34 -2.94
C ASN A 218 -31.75 -1.24 -2.92
N GLY A 219 -31.24 -0.03 -2.74
CA GLY A 219 -29.79 0.21 -2.80
C GLY A 219 -29.35 1.41 -1.96
N TYR A 220 -28.04 1.51 -1.79
CA TYR A 220 -27.42 2.68 -1.18
C TYR A 220 -27.72 3.91 -2.05
N ARG A 221 -27.99 5.04 -1.40
CA ARG A 221 -28.24 6.32 -2.07
C ARG A 221 -27.25 7.36 -1.60
N TYR A 222 -26.87 8.23 -2.52
CA TYR A 222 -25.88 9.26 -2.32
C TYR A 222 -26.46 10.60 -2.76
N ALA A 223 -26.30 11.62 -1.94
CA ALA A 223 -26.64 13.00 -2.31
C ALA A 223 -25.39 13.86 -2.40
N TYR A 224 -25.43 14.85 -3.28
CA TYR A 224 -24.30 15.72 -3.55
C TYR A 224 -24.72 17.18 -3.51
N ASP A 225 -23.78 18.06 -3.19
CA ASP A 225 -24.02 19.50 -3.32
C ASP A 225 -23.75 19.97 -4.77
N ALA A 226 -23.98 21.26 -5.04
CA ALA A 226 -23.78 21.86 -6.37
C ALA A 226 -22.32 21.85 -6.86
N CYS A 227 -21.36 21.46 -6.03
CA CYS A 227 -19.95 21.28 -6.39
C CYS A 227 -19.58 19.81 -6.62
N GLY A 228 -20.54 18.87 -6.61
CA GLY A 228 -20.31 17.44 -6.73
C GLY A 228 -19.72 16.77 -5.50
N ARG A 229 -19.80 17.40 -4.32
CA ARG A 229 -19.29 16.82 -3.06
C ARG A 229 -20.42 16.06 -2.36
N MET A 230 -20.14 14.84 -1.92
CA MET A 230 -21.11 13.98 -1.24
C MET A 230 -21.55 14.60 0.09
N THR A 231 -22.86 14.79 0.26
CA THR A 231 -23.45 15.38 1.47
C THR A 231 -24.17 14.37 2.34
N GLU A 232 -24.66 13.27 1.75
CA GLU A 232 -25.41 12.24 2.48
C GLU A 232 -25.21 10.86 1.87
N VAL A 233 -25.17 9.84 2.72
CA VAL A 233 -25.19 8.42 2.36
C VAL A 233 -26.34 7.76 3.10
N GLN A 234 -27.24 7.06 2.39
CA GLN A 234 -28.30 6.24 2.94
C GLN A 234 -28.09 4.75 2.64
N ASP A 235 -28.51 3.89 3.55
CA ASP A 235 -28.58 2.44 3.33
C ASP A 235 -29.79 2.05 2.43
N PRO A 236 -29.91 0.75 2.02
CA PRO A 236 -31.04 0.29 1.21
C PRO A 236 -32.40 0.43 1.89
N GLU A 237 -32.47 0.51 3.22
CA GLU A 237 -33.69 0.71 4.01
C GLU A 237 -34.07 2.19 4.12
N GLY A 238 -33.19 3.10 3.69
CA GLY A 238 -33.38 4.56 3.74
C GLY A 238 -32.89 5.20 5.03
N ASN A 239 -32.18 4.48 5.90
CA ASN A 239 -31.54 5.08 7.06
C ASN A 239 -30.29 5.87 6.65
N ILE A 240 -30.10 7.03 7.24
CA ILE A 240 -28.91 7.84 7.01
C ILE A 240 -27.72 7.16 7.70
N LEU A 241 -26.67 6.87 6.91
CA LEU A 241 -25.41 6.32 7.41
C LEU A 241 -24.39 7.41 7.73
N HIS A 242 -24.33 8.45 6.88
CA HIS A 242 -23.42 9.57 7.05
C HIS A 242 -24.00 10.85 6.46
N THR A 243 -23.71 11.97 7.10
CA THR A 243 -23.89 13.31 6.52
C THR A 243 -22.62 14.13 6.64
N TYR A 244 -22.36 15.00 5.64
CA TYR A 244 -21.15 15.81 5.55
C TYR A 244 -21.48 17.27 5.26
N GLU A 245 -20.79 18.18 5.95
CA GLU A 245 -20.80 19.60 5.66
C GLU A 245 -19.38 20.08 5.28
N TYR A 246 -19.30 20.98 4.31
CA TYR A 246 -18.03 21.42 3.74
C TYR A 246 -17.84 22.93 3.86
N ASN A 247 -16.57 23.35 3.92
CA ASN A 247 -16.24 24.77 3.73
C ASN A 247 -16.14 25.13 2.22
N GLY A 248 -15.91 26.42 1.92
CA GLY A 248 -15.75 26.90 0.55
C GLY A 248 -14.53 26.32 -0.20
N HIS A 249 -13.59 25.68 0.50
CA HIS A 249 -12.40 25.04 -0.08
C HIS A 249 -12.59 23.52 -0.31
N GLY A 250 -13.77 22.98 -0.01
CA GLY A 250 -14.07 21.54 -0.18
C GLY A 250 -13.62 20.64 0.98
N GLN A 251 -13.24 21.20 2.11
CA GLN A 251 -12.83 20.43 3.29
C GLN A 251 -14.04 20.18 4.18
N ILE A 252 -14.13 18.96 4.74
CA ILE A 252 -15.21 18.56 5.66
C ILE A 252 -15.10 19.38 6.94
N LEU A 253 -16.17 20.12 7.30
CA LEU A 253 -16.28 20.82 8.57
C LEU A 253 -16.97 19.97 9.62
N ARG A 254 -17.94 19.15 9.20
CA ARG A 254 -18.77 18.34 10.06
C ARG A 254 -19.12 17.02 9.39
N GLU A 255 -19.05 15.96 10.16
CA GLU A 255 -19.50 14.61 9.79
C GLU A 255 -20.38 14.07 10.90
N VAL A 256 -21.51 13.44 10.56
CA VAL A 256 -22.37 12.73 11.49
C VAL A 256 -22.61 11.33 10.95
N ASP A 257 -22.39 10.30 11.77
CA ASP A 257 -22.69 8.92 11.40
C ASP A 257 -24.15 8.54 11.70
N GLY A 258 -24.57 7.35 11.26
CA GLY A 258 -25.95 6.86 11.43
C GLY A 258 -26.37 6.66 12.89
N GLU A 259 -25.44 6.60 13.83
CA GLU A 259 -25.69 6.53 15.26
C GLU A 259 -25.77 7.94 15.90
N GLY A 260 -25.61 9.01 15.11
CA GLY A 260 -25.64 10.40 15.54
C GLY A 260 -24.33 10.88 16.16
N LYS A 261 -23.24 10.12 16.04
CA LYS A 261 -21.93 10.55 16.49
C LYS A 261 -21.40 11.66 15.59
N GLU A 262 -21.17 12.82 16.16
CA GLU A 262 -20.72 14.01 15.48
C GLU A 262 -19.20 14.21 15.60
N VAL A 263 -18.57 14.56 14.49
CA VAL A 263 -17.17 14.97 14.42
C VAL A 263 -17.08 16.33 13.73
N LEU A 264 -16.41 17.28 14.38
CA LEU A 264 -16.16 18.63 13.86
C LEU A 264 -14.69 18.81 13.52
N TYR A 265 -14.40 19.47 12.40
CA TYR A 265 -13.05 19.73 11.92
C TYR A 265 -12.81 21.24 11.77
N THR A 266 -11.63 21.70 12.17
CA THR A 266 -11.20 23.09 12.00
C THR A 266 -9.89 23.10 11.24
N TYR A 267 -9.77 24.04 10.32
CA TYR A 267 -8.60 24.22 9.45
C TYR A 267 -8.01 25.62 9.60
N ASN A 268 -6.71 25.74 9.36
CA ASN A 268 -6.07 27.06 9.27
C ASN A 268 -6.16 27.61 7.83
N ASP A 269 -5.66 28.84 7.63
CA ASP A 269 -5.66 29.51 6.32
C ASP A 269 -4.86 28.78 5.23
N LEU A 270 -3.98 27.84 5.61
CA LEU A 270 -3.22 26.99 4.69
C LEU A 270 -3.96 25.70 4.34
N GLY A 271 -5.15 25.49 4.89
CA GLY A 271 -5.95 24.28 4.70
C GLY A 271 -5.48 23.10 5.55
N TRP A 272 -4.61 23.27 6.52
CA TRP A 272 -4.21 22.19 7.41
C TRP A 272 -5.21 22.03 8.56
N LYS A 273 -5.60 20.78 8.86
CA LYS A 273 -6.49 20.45 9.96
C LYS A 273 -5.80 20.76 11.29
N ILE A 274 -6.30 21.74 12.02
CA ILE A 274 -5.75 22.16 13.32
C ILE A 274 -6.51 21.62 14.51
N ARG A 275 -7.75 21.13 14.30
CA ARG A 275 -8.56 20.54 15.37
C ARG A 275 -9.54 19.52 14.82
N GLU A 276 -9.76 18.49 15.62
CA GLU A 276 -10.82 17.49 15.47
C GLU A 276 -11.54 17.35 16.80
N GLN A 277 -12.87 17.40 16.80
CA GLN A 277 -13.70 17.34 17.99
C GLN A 277 -14.77 16.26 17.81
N ILE A 278 -14.74 15.25 18.66
CA ILE A 278 -15.71 14.14 18.66
C ILE A 278 -16.67 14.37 19.81
N LYS A 279 -17.97 14.51 19.53
CA LYS A 279 -19.02 14.69 20.53
C LYS A 279 -19.10 13.48 21.46
N VAL A 280 -19.04 13.69 22.75
CA VAL A 280 -19.03 12.62 23.77
C VAL A 280 -20.30 12.63 24.61
N GLN A 281 -20.88 13.81 24.85
CA GLN A 281 -22.10 13.99 25.64
C GLN A 281 -22.97 15.13 25.10
N GLU A 282 -24.28 14.94 25.11
CA GLU A 282 -25.29 15.95 24.79
C GLU A 282 -25.70 16.76 26.03
N THR A 283 -24.71 17.28 26.74
CA THR A 283 -24.95 18.23 27.84
C THR A 283 -25.04 19.67 27.30
N ASP A 284 -25.52 20.62 28.08
CA ASP A 284 -25.47 22.02 27.75
C ASP A 284 -24.49 22.72 28.69
N PRO A 285 -23.30 23.15 28.21
CA PRO A 285 -22.77 22.99 26.86
C PRO A 285 -22.30 21.53 26.53
N ALA A 286 -22.38 21.16 25.25
CA ALA A 286 -21.96 19.83 24.79
C ALA A 286 -20.46 19.58 25.03
N LEU A 287 -20.13 18.38 25.49
CA LEU A 287 -18.74 17.99 25.75
C LEU A 287 -18.15 17.21 24.58
N TYR A 288 -16.99 17.63 24.11
CA TYR A 288 -16.23 17.00 23.03
C TYR A 288 -14.90 16.47 23.53
N ARG A 289 -14.49 15.29 23.04
CA ARG A 289 -13.11 14.87 23.05
C ARG A 289 -12.42 15.56 21.87
N ALA A 290 -11.39 16.33 22.13
CA ALA A 290 -10.71 17.12 21.12
C ALA A 290 -9.26 16.67 20.92
N ILE A 291 -8.81 16.78 19.65
CA ILE A 291 -7.42 16.62 19.26
C ILE A 291 -7.02 17.90 18.54
N ALA A 292 -5.98 18.56 19.05
CA ALA A 292 -5.43 19.75 18.41
C ALA A 292 -4.07 19.44 17.76
N TYR A 293 -3.82 20.02 16.60
CA TYR A 293 -2.62 19.81 15.80
C TYR A 293 -1.87 21.12 15.59
N THR A 294 -0.55 21.07 15.74
CA THR A 294 0.34 22.18 15.43
C THR A 294 1.33 21.74 14.36
N TYR A 295 1.65 22.66 13.46
CA TYR A 295 2.50 22.38 12.30
C TYR A 295 3.69 23.33 12.24
N ASP A 296 4.79 22.84 11.66
CA ASP A 296 5.93 23.68 11.31
C ASP A 296 5.65 24.46 10.01
N SER A 297 6.64 25.20 9.53
CA SER A 297 6.51 25.99 8.31
C SER A 297 6.47 25.18 7.02
N GLN A 298 6.82 23.90 7.06
CA GLN A 298 6.73 22.97 5.92
C GLN A 298 5.41 22.21 5.87
N GLY A 299 4.64 22.24 6.96
CA GLY A 299 3.39 21.49 7.08
C GLY A 299 3.55 20.16 7.82
N ASN A 300 4.70 19.89 8.44
CA ASN A 300 4.87 18.75 9.29
C ASN A 300 4.17 18.97 10.63
N LYS A 301 3.45 17.96 11.11
CA LYS A 301 2.82 17.99 12.41
C LYS A 301 3.89 17.93 13.51
N VAL A 302 4.05 19.01 14.29
CA VAL A 302 5.05 19.10 15.37
C VAL A 302 4.46 18.85 16.74
N GLU A 303 3.14 18.95 16.89
CA GLU A 303 2.47 18.63 18.16
C GLU A 303 1.06 18.13 17.90
N GLU A 304 0.63 17.19 18.74
CA GLU A 304 -0.71 16.64 18.83
C GLU A 304 -1.11 16.67 20.30
N ALA A 305 -2.20 17.35 20.60
CA ALA A 305 -2.70 17.52 21.97
C ALA A 305 -4.09 16.89 22.09
N TYR A 306 -4.30 16.10 23.15
CA TYR A 306 -5.53 15.36 23.44
C TYR A 306 -6.18 15.89 24.69
N GLY A 307 -7.49 16.14 24.66
CA GLY A 307 -8.23 16.57 25.83
C GLY A 307 -9.74 16.54 25.65
N GLN A 308 -10.44 17.01 26.67
CA GLN A 308 -11.89 17.24 26.63
C GLN A 308 -12.15 18.74 26.64
N GLN A 309 -13.08 19.20 25.82
CA GLN A 309 -13.39 20.61 25.67
C GLN A 309 -14.88 20.85 25.42
N GLU A 310 -15.43 21.93 25.98
CA GLU A 310 -16.71 22.50 25.60
C GLU A 310 -16.56 23.23 24.24
N VAL A 311 -17.61 23.23 23.40
CA VAL A 311 -17.56 23.73 22.01
C VAL A 311 -17.09 25.18 21.88
N GLU A 312 -17.50 26.05 22.81
CA GLU A 312 -17.32 27.50 22.72
C GLU A 312 -16.02 28.03 23.34
N ARG A 313 -15.13 27.17 23.82
CA ARG A 313 -13.92 27.61 24.49
C ARG A 313 -12.76 27.74 23.52
N ASP A 314 -12.45 28.99 23.14
CA ASP A 314 -11.20 29.31 22.44
C ASP A 314 -10.02 29.19 23.41
N GLY A 315 -9.03 28.41 23.01
CA GLY A 315 -7.79 28.22 23.74
C GLY A 315 -7.50 26.74 24.07
N GLU A 316 -6.25 26.44 24.35
CA GLU A 316 -5.84 25.15 24.84
C GLU A 316 -6.11 25.07 26.34
N PRO A 317 -6.92 24.10 26.85
CA PRO A 317 -7.09 23.93 28.27
C PRO A 317 -5.78 23.47 28.93
N ASP A 318 -5.55 23.93 30.14
CA ASP A 318 -4.52 23.37 31.01
C ASP A 318 -4.84 21.88 31.26
N GLY A 319 -3.86 20.99 31.08
CA GLY A 319 -4.00 19.57 31.37
C GLY A 319 -4.28 18.67 30.17
N TRP A 320 -4.13 19.16 28.96
CA TRP A 320 -4.13 18.29 27.76
C TRP A 320 -2.84 17.48 27.69
N HIS A 321 -3.00 16.20 27.34
CA HIS A 321 -1.87 15.31 27.05
C HIS A 321 -1.31 15.62 25.67
N ARG A 322 0.03 15.79 25.57
CA ARG A 322 0.70 16.20 24.33
C ARG A 322 1.69 15.15 23.85
N ILE A 323 1.73 15.02 22.53
CA ILE A 323 2.78 14.29 21.81
C ILE A 323 3.48 15.29 20.89
N GLN A 324 4.79 15.39 21.01
CA GLN A 324 5.65 16.28 20.22
C GLN A 324 6.44 15.46 19.21
N PHE A 325 6.55 16.01 18.00
CA PHE A 325 7.26 15.44 16.87
C PHE A 325 8.37 16.38 16.42
N SER A 326 9.53 15.83 16.14
CA SER A 326 10.65 16.58 15.55
C SER A 326 11.13 15.87 14.30
N TYR A 327 11.63 16.64 13.34
CA TYR A 327 12.07 16.14 12.05
C TYR A 327 13.53 16.45 11.82
N ASP A 328 14.23 15.58 11.10
CA ASP A 328 15.61 15.83 10.70
C ASP A 328 15.68 16.83 9.51
N LYS A 329 16.89 17.14 9.06
CA LYS A 329 17.09 18.12 7.96
C LYS A 329 16.56 17.63 6.60
N ASN A 330 16.38 16.32 6.43
CA ASN A 330 15.78 15.72 5.23
C ASN A 330 14.25 15.56 5.38
N ASN A 331 13.68 16.11 6.45
CA ASN A 331 12.24 16.06 6.73
C ASN A 331 11.72 14.66 7.12
N HIS A 332 12.57 13.79 7.67
CA HIS A 332 12.15 12.53 8.27
C HIS A 332 11.87 12.73 9.77
N LEU A 333 10.81 12.07 10.27
CA LEU A 333 10.46 12.09 11.70
C LEU A 333 11.60 11.47 12.52
N ASN A 334 12.29 12.25 13.36
CA ASN A 334 13.42 11.72 14.12
C ASN A 334 13.20 11.62 15.62
N VAL A 335 12.27 12.37 16.22
CA VAL A 335 11.94 12.24 17.64
C VAL A 335 10.43 12.34 17.85
N VAL A 336 9.88 11.43 18.65
CA VAL A 336 8.54 11.50 19.22
C VAL A 336 8.68 11.52 20.73
N LYS A 337 8.00 12.46 21.39
CA LYS A 337 8.05 12.62 22.85
C LYS A 337 6.65 12.93 23.38
N ASP A 338 6.24 12.27 24.46
CA ASP A 338 5.01 12.60 25.17
C ASP A 338 5.27 13.32 26.52
N ASP A 339 4.19 13.77 27.15
CA ASP A 339 4.24 14.46 28.46
C ASP A 339 4.61 13.50 29.61
N PHE A 340 4.47 12.18 29.41
CA PHE A 340 4.78 11.16 30.43
C PHE A 340 6.23 10.72 30.42
N GLY A 341 7.04 11.30 29.51
CA GLY A 341 8.46 11.01 29.39
C GLY A 341 8.81 9.87 28.43
N ALA A 342 7.81 9.26 27.78
CA ALA A 342 8.09 8.33 26.69
C ALA A 342 8.77 9.10 25.54
N LYS A 343 9.86 8.54 25.04
CA LYS A 343 10.63 9.13 23.95
C LYS A 343 11.05 8.04 23.00
N MET A 344 10.78 8.28 21.69
CA MET A 344 11.29 7.47 20.60
C MET A 344 12.18 8.33 19.71
N ARG A 345 13.29 7.75 19.26
CA ARG A 345 14.21 8.39 18.33
C ARG A 345 14.45 7.47 17.14
N TYR A 346 14.53 8.08 15.96
CA TYR A 346 14.81 7.42 14.69
C TYR A 346 15.98 8.10 13.98
N ASP A 347 16.86 7.30 13.38
CA ASP A 347 17.85 7.77 12.41
C ASP A 347 17.60 7.06 11.07
N TYR A 348 17.99 7.69 9.98
CA TYR A 348 17.71 7.24 8.62
C TYR A 348 18.96 7.23 7.76
N ASP A 349 18.98 6.34 6.78
CA ASP A 349 19.98 6.33 5.71
C ASP A 349 19.61 7.30 4.57
N CYS A 350 20.45 7.37 3.54
CA CYS A 350 20.23 8.24 2.37
C CYS A 350 19.06 7.81 1.45
N LEU A 351 18.49 6.63 1.65
CA LEU A 351 17.29 6.17 0.96
C LEU A 351 16.01 6.41 1.76
N GLY A 352 16.15 6.92 3.00
CA GLY A 352 15.04 7.13 3.93
C GLY A 352 14.64 5.87 4.73
N ASN A 353 15.45 4.80 4.72
CA ASN A 353 15.20 3.65 5.56
C ASN A 353 15.64 3.92 7.01
N VAL A 354 14.85 3.46 7.98
CA VAL A 354 15.19 3.59 9.42
C VAL A 354 16.42 2.74 9.74
N THR A 355 17.51 3.35 10.20
CA THR A 355 18.73 2.65 10.61
C THR A 355 18.85 2.45 12.12
N LEU A 356 18.15 3.28 12.89
CA LEU A 356 18.09 3.19 14.35
C LEU A 356 16.69 3.55 14.83
N GLU A 357 16.19 2.77 15.77
CA GLU A 357 15.03 3.07 16.61
C GLU A 357 15.46 2.94 18.07
N GLU A 358 15.32 4.00 18.85
CA GLU A 358 15.60 4.03 20.28
C GLU A 358 14.34 4.40 21.04
N ARG A 359 13.99 3.62 22.05
CA ARG A 359 12.86 3.86 22.94
C ARG A 359 13.31 3.89 24.39
N VAL A 360 12.95 4.95 25.10
CA VAL A 360 13.10 5.03 26.56
C VAL A 360 12.04 4.12 27.20
N ILE A 361 12.46 3.13 27.99
CA ILE A 361 11.58 2.21 28.72
C ILE A 361 11.39 2.68 30.16
N ALA A 362 12.48 3.10 30.81
CA ALA A 362 12.51 3.65 32.15
C ALA A 362 13.76 4.54 32.31
N ASP A 363 13.90 5.22 33.44
CA ASP A 363 15.09 6.05 33.71
C ASP A 363 16.39 5.25 33.53
N GLY A 364 17.18 5.66 32.54
CA GLY A 364 18.44 5.02 32.19
C GLY A 364 18.36 3.65 31.51
N VAL A 365 17.14 3.22 31.11
CA VAL A 365 16.94 1.96 30.36
C VAL A 365 16.35 2.26 29.01
N HIS A 366 17.05 1.88 27.95
CA HIS A 366 16.67 2.09 26.56
C HIS A 366 16.58 0.76 25.83
N SER A 367 15.54 0.61 24.98
CA SER A 367 15.51 -0.39 23.91
C SER A 367 16.07 0.26 22.66
N VAL A 368 17.11 -0.33 22.08
CA VAL A 368 17.75 0.18 20.87
C VAL A 368 17.69 -0.91 19.80
N ILE A 369 17.19 -0.55 18.62
CA ILE A 369 17.12 -1.45 17.46
C ILE A 369 17.93 -0.82 16.34
N HIS A 370 18.92 -1.55 15.86
CA HIS A 370 19.69 -1.18 14.67
C HIS A 370 19.23 -2.00 13.47
N TYR A 371 19.05 -1.34 12.35
CA TYR A 371 18.68 -1.94 11.07
C TYR A 371 19.81 -1.75 10.07
N ALA A 372 20.17 -2.82 9.36
CA ALA A 372 21.12 -2.76 8.25
C ALA A 372 20.45 -3.26 6.99
N TYR A 373 20.72 -2.57 5.88
CA TYR A 373 20.12 -2.83 4.58
C TYR A 373 21.19 -3.17 3.56
N ASN A 374 20.82 -3.96 2.56
CA ASN A 374 21.65 -4.20 1.39
C ASN A 374 21.57 -3.04 0.39
N LYS A 375 22.26 -3.13 -0.74
CA LYS A 375 22.29 -2.09 -1.78
C LYS A 375 20.95 -1.82 -2.46
N ASN A 376 20.00 -2.74 -2.37
CA ASN A 376 18.63 -2.58 -2.87
C ASN A 376 17.68 -1.96 -1.82
N GLY A 377 18.17 -1.67 -0.61
CA GLY A 377 17.34 -1.19 0.50
C GLY A 377 16.56 -2.30 1.22
N TRP A 378 16.90 -3.58 1.01
CA TRP A 378 16.26 -4.68 1.72
C TRP A 378 16.93 -4.91 3.07
N LEU A 379 16.13 -5.10 4.11
CA LEU A 379 16.60 -5.31 5.48
C LEU A 379 17.38 -6.63 5.60
N VAL A 380 18.69 -6.60 5.85
CA VAL A 380 19.53 -7.80 5.98
C VAL A 380 19.86 -8.15 7.43
N GLN A 381 19.78 -7.19 8.35
CA GLN A 381 20.01 -7.44 9.77
C GLN A 381 19.18 -6.50 10.63
N ARG A 382 18.61 -7.05 11.70
CA ARG A 382 17.98 -6.32 12.80
C ARG A 382 18.65 -6.74 14.10
N THR A 383 19.21 -5.79 14.82
CA THR A 383 19.90 -6.01 16.11
C THR A 383 19.12 -5.28 17.20
N GLU A 384 18.57 -6.02 18.16
CA GLU A 384 17.86 -5.47 19.32
C GLU A 384 18.76 -5.52 20.54
N GLU A 385 18.83 -4.42 21.29
CA GLU A 385 19.61 -4.28 22.49
C GLU A 385 18.77 -3.62 23.58
N ILE A 386 18.94 -4.08 24.82
CA ILE A 386 18.45 -3.36 26.00
C ILE A 386 19.68 -2.77 26.68
N GLN A 387 19.77 -1.44 26.63
CA GLN A 387 20.85 -0.68 27.26
C GLN A 387 20.38 -0.17 28.63
N GLY A 388 21.15 -0.41 29.70
CA GLY A 388 20.84 -0.02 31.06
C GLY A 388 22.04 -0.30 31.98
N ASN A 389 21.80 -0.45 33.27
CA ASN A 389 22.85 -0.68 34.28
C ASN A 389 23.51 -2.10 34.26
N GLY A 390 23.09 -2.97 33.33
CA GLY A 390 23.58 -4.34 33.16
C GLY A 390 24.37 -4.54 31.86
N PRO A 391 24.93 -5.76 31.63
CA PRO A 391 25.58 -6.07 30.37
C PRO A 391 24.59 -6.04 29.22
N VAL A 392 24.96 -5.37 28.15
CA VAL A 392 24.14 -5.31 26.91
C VAL A 392 24.08 -6.69 26.29
N GLN A 393 22.86 -7.21 26.07
CA GLN A 393 22.62 -8.44 25.31
C GLN A 393 22.01 -8.05 23.97
N ALA A 394 22.73 -8.35 22.90
CA ALA A 394 22.26 -8.10 21.53
C ALA A 394 21.52 -9.33 20.99
N ALA A 395 20.32 -9.13 20.52
CA ALA A 395 19.51 -10.13 19.80
C ALA A 395 19.55 -9.86 18.30
N VAL A 396 20.31 -10.66 17.55
CA VAL A 396 20.53 -10.43 16.10
C VAL A 396 19.65 -11.35 15.28
N THR A 397 18.78 -10.76 14.45
CA THR A 397 18.02 -11.45 13.39
C THR A 397 18.62 -11.08 12.05
N ARG A 398 18.83 -12.09 11.16
CA ARG A 398 19.36 -11.89 9.81
C ARG A 398 18.36 -12.35 8.78
N TYR A 399 18.37 -11.66 7.64
CA TYR A 399 17.44 -11.86 6.52
C TYR A 399 18.25 -12.04 5.24
N ALA A 400 17.78 -12.94 4.35
CA ALA A 400 18.33 -13.11 3.01
C ALA A 400 17.21 -13.16 1.99
N TYR A 401 17.50 -12.72 0.78
CA TYR A 401 16.54 -12.55 -0.29
C TYR A 401 17.03 -13.22 -1.56
N ASP A 402 16.10 -13.57 -2.45
CA ASP A 402 16.43 -13.90 -3.83
C ASP A 402 16.60 -12.63 -4.67
N ALA A 403 16.88 -12.79 -5.95
CA ALA A 403 17.10 -11.67 -6.87
C ALA A 403 15.84 -10.86 -7.18
N ASN A 404 14.62 -11.42 -6.99
CA ASN A 404 13.35 -10.70 -7.12
C ASN A 404 13.00 -9.88 -5.87
N GLY A 405 13.70 -10.12 -4.74
CA GLY A 405 13.42 -9.47 -3.46
C GLY A 405 12.56 -10.30 -2.51
N ASN A 406 12.29 -11.56 -2.82
CA ASN A 406 11.55 -12.46 -1.94
C ASN A 406 12.42 -12.89 -0.77
N LEU A 407 11.88 -12.86 0.44
CA LEU A 407 12.58 -13.22 1.67
C LEU A 407 12.77 -14.76 1.76
N THR A 408 13.97 -15.25 1.44
CA THR A 408 14.27 -16.69 1.37
C THR A 408 14.76 -17.29 2.67
N LYS A 409 15.34 -16.47 3.58
CA LYS A 409 15.85 -16.98 4.85
C LYS A 409 15.74 -15.96 5.96
N ILE A 410 15.33 -16.41 7.15
CA ILE A 410 15.41 -15.68 8.42
C ILE A 410 16.26 -16.52 9.38
N THR A 411 17.26 -15.92 10.01
CA THR A 411 18.00 -16.54 11.12
C THR A 411 17.70 -15.77 12.39
N THR A 412 17.08 -16.43 13.37
CA THR A 412 16.69 -15.82 14.64
C THR A 412 17.89 -15.68 15.59
N PRO A 413 17.81 -14.84 16.64
CA PRO A 413 18.89 -14.70 17.63
C PRO A 413 19.25 -16.01 18.36
N LYS A 414 18.29 -16.94 18.44
CA LYS A 414 18.49 -18.27 19.06
C LYS A 414 19.12 -19.30 18.11
N GLY A 415 19.38 -18.91 16.84
CA GLY A 415 19.96 -19.77 15.82
C GLY A 415 18.95 -20.65 15.08
N SER A 416 17.64 -20.50 15.32
CA SER A 416 16.62 -21.15 14.50
C SER A 416 16.57 -20.49 13.11
N GLU A 417 16.31 -21.26 12.08
CA GLU A 417 16.25 -20.79 10.71
C GLU A 417 14.85 -21.02 10.11
N ILE A 418 14.35 -20.02 9.37
CA ILE A 418 13.15 -20.14 8.55
C ILE A 418 13.61 -20.00 7.11
N HIS A 419 13.36 -21.02 6.30
CA HIS A 419 13.65 -21.01 4.86
C HIS A 419 12.33 -20.93 4.07
N ARG A 420 12.32 -20.13 3.01
CA ARG A 420 11.17 -19.94 2.13
C ARG A 420 11.57 -20.17 0.69
N SER A 421 10.69 -20.82 -0.05
CA SER A 421 10.81 -21.01 -1.50
C SER A 421 9.59 -20.43 -2.19
N TYR A 422 9.79 -19.94 -3.39
CA TYR A 422 8.76 -19.24 -4.17
C TYR A 422 8.66 -19.85 -5.56
N ASP A 423 7.49 -19.76 -6.17
CA ASP A 423 7.29 -20.10 -7.57
C ASP A 423 7.70 -18.93 -8.49
N ALA A 424 7.49 -19.10 -9.79
CA ALA A 424 7.88 -18.09 -10.77
C ALA A 424 7.01 -16.83 -10.77
N ASP A 425 5.88 -16.83 -10.06
CA ASP A 425 5.01 -15.67 -9.82
C ASP A 425 5.20 -15.06 -8.42
N ASP A 426 6.35 -15.37 -7.77
CA ASP A 426 6.74 -14.89 -6.44
C ASP A 426 5.76 -15.31 -5.30
N ARG A 427 4.98 -16.40 -5.51
CA ARG A 427 4.09 -16.97 -4.47
C ARG A 427 4.86 -17.97 -3.62
N LEU A 428 4.65 -17.94 -2.28
CA LEU A 428 5.31 -18.82 -1.32
C LEU A 428 4.88 -20.28 -1.53
N THR A 429 5.78 -21.17 -1.95
CA THR A 429 5.52 -22.60 -2.15
C THR A 429 5.93 -23.49 -0.97
N GLU A 430 6.94 -23.06 -0.21
CA GLU A 430 7.38 -23.79 0.98
C GLU A 430 7.89 -22.83 2.04
N GLU A 431 7.51 -23.06 3.31
CA GLU A 431 8.16 -22.49 4.48
C GLU A 431 8.67 -23.64 5.37
N ARG A 432 9.96 -23.65 5.67
CA ARG A 432 10.62 -24.65 6.53
C ARG A 432 11.20 -23.98 7.76
N VAL A 433 10.77 -24.41 8.93
CA VAL A 433 11.32 -23.96 10.23
C VAL A 433 12.28 -25.01 10.76
N LEU A 434 13.54 -24.61 10.96
CA LEU A 434 14.61 -25.46 11.49
C LEU A 434 15.07 -24.92 12.84
N ASP A 435 14.91 -25.70 13.88
CA ASP A 435 15.55 -25.43 15.18
C ASP A 435 16.36 -26.67 15.60
N ARG A 436 17.62 -26.67 15.22
CA ARG A 436 18.53 -27.79 15.45
C ARG A 436 18.76 -28.07 16.95
N LYS A 437 18.65 -27.02 17.79
CA LYS A 437 18.83 -27.15 19.23
C LYS A 437 17.70 -27.92 19.90
N ASN A 438 16.47 -27.70 19.41
CA ASN A 438 15.26 -28.33 19.93
C ASN A 438 14.78 -29.50 19.04
N GLY A 439 15.54 -29.87 18.01
CA GLY A 439 15.21 -30.99 17.11
C GLY A 439 13.98 -30.73 16.24
N ILE A 440 13.64 -29.47 15.92
CA ILE A 440 12.48 -29.12 15.13
C ILE A 440 12.89 -29.02 13.66
N ASP A 441 12.18 -29.75 12.79
CA ASP A 441 12.19 -29.59 11.33
C ASP A 441 10.74 -29.68 10.84
N ARG A 442 10.07 -28.56 10.72
CA ARG A 442 8.69 -28.46 10.27
C ARG A 442 8.64 -27.75 8.94
N ARG A 443 7.83 -28.28 7.99
CA ARG A 443 7.62 -27.66 6.68
C ARG A 443 6.14 -27.43 6.46
N VAL A 444 5.83 -26.31 5.80
CA VAL A 444 4.50 -26.02 5.27
C VAL A 444 4.63 -25.80 3.78
N GLN A 445 3.89 -26.55 2.99
CA GLN A 445 3.89 -26.46 1.53
C GLN A 445 2.53 -25.96 1.04
N TYR A 446 2.56 -25.17 -0.04
CA TYR A 446 1.38 -24.55 -0.63
C TYR A 446 1.31 -24.89 -2.13
N ALA A 447 0.09 -25.11 -2.61
CA ALA A 447 -0.21 -25.20 -4.04
C ALA A 447 -1.35 -24.22 -4.36
N TYR A 448 -1.26 -23.58 -5.52
CA TYR A 448 -2.16 -22.51 -5.93
C TYR A 448 -2.94 -22.88 -7.20
N ASP A 449 -4.09 -22.24 -7.38
CA ASP A 449 -4.77 -22.19 -8.67
C ASP A 449 -4.23 -21.04 -9.54
N ALA A 450 -4.75 -20.92 -10.77
CA ALA A 450 -4.36 -19.86 -11.70
C ALA A 450 -4.80 -18.46 -11.29
N ALA A 451 -5.69 -18.32 -10.31
CA ALA A 451 -6.07 -17.03 -9.74
C ALA A 451 -5.21 -16.64 -8.51
N GLY A 452 -4.33 -17.56 -8.04
CA GLY A 452 -3.47 -17.36 -6.88
C GLY A 452 -4.09 -17.84 -5.56
N ASN A 453 -5.22 -18.50 -5.57
CA ASN A 453 -5.85 -19.04 -4.35
C ASN A 453 -5.14 -20.31 -3.90
N VAL A 454 -4.99 -20.50 -2.58
CA VAL A 454 -4.36 -21.68 -1.99
C VAL A 454 -5.27 -22.90 -2.09
N LEU A 455 -4.99 -23.81 -3.03
CA LEU A 455 -5.71 -25.05 -3.21
C LEU A 455 -5.37 -26.10 -2.15
N LYS A 456 -4.09 -26.15 -1.75
CA LYS A 456 -3.58 -27.12 -0.79
C LYS A 456 -2.57 -26.52 0.15
N GLN A 457 -2.62 -26.96 1.40
CA GLN A 457 -1.61 -26.69 2.41
C GLN A 457 -1.24 -28.02 3.07
N ALA A 458 0.03 -28.42 2.99
CA ALA A 458 0.56 -29.59 3.63
C ALA A 458 1.54 -29.21 4.75
N ILE A 459 1.31 -29.68 5.96
CA ILE A 459 2.19 -29.49 7.11
C ILE A 459 2.91 -30.81 7.36
N LEU A 460 4.24 -30.81 7.20
CA LEU A 460 5.09 -31.95 7.47
C LEU A 460 5.80 -31.72 8.82
N GLY A 461 5.51 -32.59 9.78
CA GLY A 461 6.14 -32.58 11.10
C GLY A 461 7.54 -33.19 11.07
N THR A 462 8.28 -33.00 12.18
CA THR A 462 9.65 -33.55 12.37
C THR A 462 9.66 -35.06 12.37
N ASP A 463 8.57 -35.70 12.75
CA ASP A 463 8.35 -37.16 12.80
C ASP A 463 7.92 -37.79 11.46
N GLY A 464 7.75 -36.97 10.43
CA GLY A 464 7.32 -37.37 9.10
C GLY A 464 5.80 -37.46 8.93
N GLU A 465 5.00 -37.06 9.94
CA GLU A 465 3.56 -36.91 9.77
C GLU A 465 3.27 -35.77 8.76
N CYS A 466 2.31 -36.05 7.86
CA CYS A 466 1.84 -35.07 6.88
C CYS A 466 0.36 -34.78 7.12
N LEU A 467 0.07 -33.53 7.45
CA LEU A 467 -1.29 -33.01 7.61
C LEU A 467 -1.64 -32.14 6.40
N GLU A 468 -2.42 -32.70 5.47
CA GLU A 468 -2.88 -32.02 4.26
C GLU A 468 -4.28 -31.46 4.45
N SER A 469 -4.47 -30.19 4.12
CA SER A 469 -5.78 -29.56 3.95
C SER A 469 -5.92 -29.03 2.54
N SER A 470 -7.15 -29.03 2.00
CA SER A 470 -7.42 -28.46 0.68
C SER A 470 -8.64 -27.54 0.69
N THR A 471 -8.64 -26.56 -0.20
CA THR A 471 -9.74 -25.59 -0.36
C THR A 471 -10.14 -25.53 -1.82
N ARG A 472 -11.45 -25.44 -2.10
CA ARG A 472 -11.99 -25.18 -3.43
C ARG A 472 -12.64 -23.81 -3.43
N TYR A 473 -12.49 -23.12 -4.53
CA TYR A 473 -12.99 -21.76 -4.71
C TYR A 473 -13.99 -21.71 -5.88
N ASP A 474 -14.86 -20.72 -5.85
CA ASP A 474 -15.70 -20.36 -6.99
C ASP A 474 -14.99 -19.27 -7.85
N LEU A 475 -15.66 -18.82 -8.92
CA LEU A 475 -15.13 -17.81 -9.84
C LEU A 475 -15.19 -16.36 -9.30
N LYS A 476 -15.48 -16.19 -8.01
CA LYS A 476 -15.35 -14.93 -7.24
C LYS A 476 -14.28 -15.07 -6.16
N ASP A 477 -13.42 -16.11 -6.23
CA ASP A 477 -12.36 -16.42 -5.27
C ASP A 477 -12.86 -16.68 -3.84
N ARG A 478 -14.16 -17.04 -3.67
CA ARG A 478 -14.72 -17.42 -2.37
C ARG A 478 -14.52 -18.90 -2.11
N ALA A 479 -14.05 -19.28 -0.92
CA ALA A 479 -13.89 -20.67 -0.52
C ALA A 479 -15.24 -21.36 -0.42
N THR A 480 -15.49 -22.40 -1.23
CA THR A 480 -16.76 -23.17 -1.22
C THR A 480 -16.67 -24.43 -0.40
N HIS A 481 -15.49 -25.08 -0.36
CA HIS A 481 -15.25 -26.31 0.39
C HIS A 481 -13.86 -26.26 1.01
N ARG A 482 -13.75 -26.67 2.25
CA ARG A 482 -12.47 -26.89 2.91
C ARG A 482 -12.41 -28.32 3.46
N THR A 483 -11.42 -29.09 3.02
CA THR A 483 -11.15 -30.43 3.54
C THR A 483 -10.06 -30.34 4.59
N ASN A 484 -10.30 -30.83 5.79
CA ASN A 484 -9.32 -30.91 6.86
C ASN A 484 -8.40 -32.15 6.71
N PRO A 485 -7.30 -32.26 7.47
CA PRO A 485 -6.38 -33.39 7.37
C PRO A 485 -7.00 -34.75 7.69
N ALA A 486 -8.12 -34.79 8.40
CA ALA A 486 -8.87 -36.03 8.69
C ALA A 486 -9.88 -36.41 7.58
N GLY A 487 -9.91 -35.62 6.46
CA GLY A 487 -10.82 -35.84 5.34
C GLY A 487 -12.22 -35.26 5.55
N GLY A 488 -12.48 -34.60 6.68
CA GLY A 488 -13.75 -33.91 6.93
C GLY A 488 -13.91 -32.67 6.06
N VAL A 489 -15.07 -32.50 5.41
CA VAL A 489 -15.35 -31.41 4.48
C VAL A 489 -16.31 -30.40 5.11
N THR A 490 -15.83 -29.17 5.28
CA THR A 490 -16.69 -28.02 5.59
C THR A 490 -17.13 -27.35 4.30
N ARG A 491 -18.43 -27.04 4.17
CA ARG A 491 -18.98 -26.31 3.02
C ARG A 491 -19.40 -24.92 3.43
N TYR A 492 -19.14 -23.94 2.55
CA TYR A 492 -19.49 -22.54 2.73
C TYR A 492 -20.48 -22.11 1.65
N LEU A 493 -21.58 -21.51 2.06
CA LEU A 493 -22.60 -20.98 1.16
C LEU A 493 -22.69 -19.46 1.36
N TYR A 494 -22.63 -18.73 0.27
CA TYR A 494 -22.65 -17.26 0.25
C TYR A 494 -23.95 -16.75 -0.36
N ASP A 495 -24.35 -15.56 0.06
CA ASP A 495 -25.33 -14.79 -0.69
C ASP A 495 -24.66 -14.09 -1.90
N ARG A 496 -25.48 -13.38 -2.71
CA ARG A 496 -24.99 -12.68 -3.89
C ARG A 496 -24.13 -11.47 -3.55
N ASN A 497 -24.18 -10.96 -2.30
CA ASN A 497 -23.34 -9.88 -1.78
C ASN A 497 -22.03 -10.40 -1.14
N ASP A 498 -21.65 -11.66 -1.37
CA ASP A 498 -20.45 -12.32 -0.85
C ASP A 498 -20.42 -12.52 0.67
N ARG A 499 -21.57 -12.40 1.35
CA ARG A 499 -21.69 -12.64 2.78
C ARG A 499 -21.87 -14.13 3.02
N LEU A 500 -21.15 -14.70 3.99
CA LEU A 500 -21.31 -16.10 4.39
C LEU A 500 -22.71 -16.30 5.00
N ARG A 501 -23.55 -17.07 4.31
CA ARG A 501 -24.92 -17.42 4.75
C ARG A 501 -24.95 -18.67 5.63
N LYS A 502 -24.11 -19.66 5.30
CA LYS A 502 -24.13 -20.95 5.99
C LYS A 502 -22.76 -21.59 5.93
N GLU A 503 -22.35 -22.15 7.08
CA GLU A 503 -21.22 -23.07 7.20
C GLU A 503 -21.77 -24.45 7.60
N ILE A 504 -21.43 -25.47 6.87
CA ILE A 504 -21.85 -26.85 7.14
C ILE A 504 -20.61 -27.65 7.49
N SER A 505 -20.45 -27.99 8.76
CA SER A 505 -19.31 -28.76 9.24
C SER A 505 -19.44 -30.25 8.89
N PRO A 506 -18.32 -30.99 8.80
CA PRO A 506 -18.36 -32.45 8.52
C PRO A 506 -19.00 -33.27 9.63
N TYR A 507 -19.24 -32.71 10.80
CA TYR A 507 -19.77 -33.37 11.98
C TYR A 507 -21.25 -33.07 12.23
N GLY A 508 -21.93 -32.40 11.29
CA GLY A 508 -23.38 -32.15 11.36
C GLY A 508 -23.83 -31.08 12.35
N TYR A 509 -22.89 -30.30 12.92
CA TYR A 509 -23.24 -29.10 13.69
C TYR A 509 -23.52 -27.99 12.70
N GLU A 510 -24.79 -27.60 12.59
CA GLU A 510 -25.18 -26.32 12.01
C GLU A 510 -25.13 -25.29 13.16
N PRO A 511 -24.31 -24.22 13.10
CA PRO A 511 -24.40 -23.11 14.03
C PRO A 511 -25.67 -22.29 13.80
#